data_dcb8f0261021c26db557a901277d7c9b
#
_entry.id   dcb8f0261021c26db557a901277d7c9b
#
_cell.length_a   1.000
_cell.length_b   1.000
_cell.length_c   1.000
_cell.angle_alpha   90.00
_cell.angle_beta   90.00
_cell.angle_gamma   90.00
#
_symmetry.space_group_name_H-M   'P 1'
#
loop_
_entity.id
_entity.type
_entity.pdbx_description
1 polymer ?
#
loop_
_entity_poly.entity_id
_entity_poly.type
_entity_poly.pdbx_seq_one_letter_code
_entity_poly.pdbx_strand_id
1 'polypeptide(L)'
;YDELFDGIRFTAPGLYHFMLSENPGHNPNIAYSDQSYLLDVQVVWETEDNGSQTGNLKVSGIATTSVATNQKSEGAGFENTEADAESLKITKTVSGSAANKNDEFTFTVVVNGIDGTYSTNKADVTVTNGEKTTFTLKHGETFEIKNLPAGADYTVNEIDSKGYDTTNVSVNGENAVESKSANGIINLDATNTVAYTNIDTVTPPTGVILHFAPVLLAFAAAFGGCLVFFRRKRI
;
A
#
# COMPACT_ATOMS: atom_id res chain seq x y z
N TYR A 1 8.13 -40.20 -16.83
CA TYR A 1 7.09 -40.16 -15.75
C TYR A 1 7.67 -40.39 -14.35
N ASP A 2 8.91 -40.88 -14.24
CA ASP A 2 9.47 -41.27 -12.94
C ASP A 2 9.58 -40.09 -11.96
N GLU A 3 9.92 -38.90 -12.42
CA GLU A 3 9.99 -37.69 -11.59
C GLU A 3 8.62 -37.17 -11.13
N LEU A 4 7.58 -37.32 -11.97
CA LEU A 4 6.23 -36.85 -11.64
C LEU A 4 5.58 -37.67 -10.51
N PHE A 5 5.97 -38.93 -10.38
CA PHE A 5 5.40 -39.85 -9.39
C PHE A 5 6.39 -40.25 -8.29
N ASP A 6 7.45 -39.46 -8.11
CA ASP A 6 8.40 -39.73 -7.04
C ASP A 6 7.69 -39.82 -5.68
N GLY A 7 7.92 -40.91 -4.97
CA GLY A 7 7.26 -41.20 -3.71
C GLY A 7 5.86 -41.83 -3.84
N ILE A 8 5.25 -41.93 -5.04
CA ILE A 8 3.96 -42.58 -5.25
C ILE A 8 4.19 -44.04 -5.65
N ARG A 9 3.60 -44.97 -4.90
CA ARG A 9 3.67 -46.39 -5.17
C ARG A 9 2.30 -46.94 -5.59
N PHE A 10 2.23 -47.43 -6.83
CA PHE A 10 1.05 -48.19 -7.29
C PHE A 10 1.14 -49.64 -6.80
N THR A 11 0.06 -50.19 -6.24
CA THR A 11 0.03 -51.53 -5.65
C THR A 11 -0.87 -52.49 -6.45
N ALA A 12 -1.66 -51.99 -7.40
CA ALA A 12 -2.55 -52.78 -8.25
C ALA A 12 -2.72 -52.09 -9.62
N PRO A 13 -3.09 -52.83 -10.67
CA PRO A 13 -3.51 -52.20 -11.92
C PRO A 13 -4.86 -51.48 -11.70
N GLY A 14 -5.05 -50.35 -12.43
CA GLY A 14 -6.26 -49.56 -12.30
C GLY A 14 -6.12 -48.19 -12.91
N LEU A 15 -7.17 -47.40 -12.79
CA LEU A 15 -7.15 -45.97 -13.15
C LEU A 15 -7.09 -45.17 -11.86
N TYR A 16 -6.04 -44.34 -11.75
CA TYR A 16 -5.79 -43.50 -10.60
C TYR A 16 -6.02 -42.05 -10.98
N HIS A 17 -6.63 -41.29 -10.08
CA HIS A 17 -6.96 -39.88 -10.26
C HIS A 17 -6.16 -39.01 -9.33
N PHE A 18 -5.50 -38.01 -9.89
CA PHE A 18 -4.74 -37.01 -9.12
C PHE A 18 -5.20 -35.61 -9.53
N MET A 19 -5.09 -34.66 -8.59
CA MET A 19 -5.19 -33.24 -8.90
C MET A 19 -3.79 -32.65 -8.91
N LEU A 20 -3.46 -31.91 -9.99
CA LEU A 20 -2.22 -31.20 -10.13
C LEU A 20 -2.53 -29.70 -10.12
N SER A 21 -1.89 -28.97 -9.23
CA SER A 21 -1.93 -27.51 -9.12
C SER A 21 -0.55 -26.99 -8.81
N GLU A 22 -0.30 -25.75 -9.18
CA GLU A 22 0.91 -25.08 -8.74
C GLU A 22 0.85 -24.78 -7.23
N ASN A 23 1.98 -24.96 -6.55
CA ASN A 23 2.15 -24.44 -5.21
C ASN A 23 2.77 -23.03 -5.33
N PRO A 24 1.99 -21.93 -5.10
CA PRO A 24 2.50 -20.60 -5.32
C PRO A 24 3.71 -20.33 -4.43
N GLY A 25 4.71 -19.68 -5.00
CA GLY A 25 5.87 -19.19 -4.28
C GLY A 25 5.53 -17.97 -3.42
N HIS A 26 6.57 -17.31 -2.92
CA HIS A 26 6.43 -16.14 -2.05
C HIS A 26 6.94 -14.85 -2.72
N ASN A 27 7.20 -14.88 -4.04
CA ASN A 27 7.62 -13.69 -4.75
C ASN A 27 6.40 -12.81 -5.10
N PRO A 28 6.24 -11.63 -4.48
CA PRO A 28 5.07 -10.77 -4.70
C PRO A 28 5.06 -10.12 -6.10
N ASN A 29 6.18 -10.17 -6.83
CA ASN A 29 6.26 -9.68 -8.21
C ASN A 29 5.78 -10.71 -9.25
N ILE A 30 5.30 -11.87 -8.81
CA ILE A 30 4.81 -12.93 -9.69
C ILE A 30 3.34 -13.22 -9.35
N ALA A 31 2.50 -13.08 -10.35
CA ALA A 31 1.15 -13.63 -10.32
C ALA A 31 1.24 -15.11 -10.71
N TYR A 32 1.15 -15.98 -9.71
CA TYR A 32 1.22 -17.43 -9.88
C TYR A 32 -0.05 -17.96 -10.53
N SER A 33 0.10 -19.05 -11.31
CA SER A 33 -1.03 -19.68 -11.99
C SER A 33 -2.04 -20.26 -11.00
N ASP A 34 -3.32 -19.98 -11.18
CA ASP A 34 -4.44 -20.60 -10.48
C ASP A 34 -4.98 -21.84 -11.19
N GLN A 35 -4.36 -22.24 -12.30
CA GLN A 35 -4.73 -23.40 -13.09
C GLN A 35 -4.62 -24.68 -12.27
N SER A 36 -5.55 -25.59 -12.50
CA SER A 36 -5.50 -26.95 -11.95
C SER A 36 -5.96 -27.97 -12.98
N TYR A 37 -5.42 -29.17 -12.86
CA TYR A 37 -5.64 -30.25 -13.79
C TYR A 37 -5.96 -31.54 -13.05
N LEU A 38 -6.87 -32.33 -13.63
CA LEU A 38 -7.07 -33.73 -13.25
C LEU A 38 -6.15 -34.60 -14.11
N LEU A 39 -5.38 -35.46 -13.46
CA LEU A 39 -4.56 -36.48 -14.09
C LEU A 39 -5.22 -37.83 -13.89
N ASP A 40 -5.54 -38.48 -15.00
CA ASP A 40 -6.00 -39.87 -15.04
C ASP A 40 -4.82 -40.76 -15.44
N VAL A 41 -4.30 -41.55 -14.53
CA VAL A 41 -3.13 -42.41 -14.69
C VAL A 41 -3.55 -43.86 -14.81
N GLN A 42 -3.38 -44.43 -15.99
CA GLN A 42 -3.70 -45.87 -16.23
C GLN A 42 -2.48 -46.72 -15.85
N VAL A 43 -2.61 -47.57 -14.87
CA VAL A 43 -1.61 -48.55 -14.44
C VAL A 43 -2.02 -49.93 -14.88
N VAL A 44 -1.09 -50.69 -15.43
CA VAL A 44 -1.31 -52.06 -15.92
C VAL A 44 -0.18 -52.97 -15.46
N TRP A 45 -0.44 -54.27 -15.48
CA TRP A 45 0.67 -55.24 -15.37
C TRP A 45 1.61 -55.10 -16.55
N GLU A 46 2.91 -55.10 -16.28
CA GLU A 46 3.92 -55.18 -17.33
C GLU A 46 3.90 -56.56 -17.93
N THR A 47 3.97 -56.64 -19.26
CA THR A 47 4.01 -57.91 -20.00
C THR A 47 5.29 -58.02 -20.82
N GLU A 48 5.83 -59.22 -20.89
CA GLU A 48 6.90 -59.61 -21.84
C GLU A 48 6.36 -59.73 -23.28
N ASP A 49 7.24 -59.81 -24.24
CA ASP A 49 6.89 -59.96 -25.66
C ASP A 49 6.07 -61.23 -25.97
N ASN A 50 6.16 -62.28 -25.14
CA ASN A 50 5.40 -63.51 -25.22
C ASN A 50 4.01 -63.39 -24.57
N GLY A 51 3.63 -62.23 -24.03
CA GLY A 51 2.33 -61.95 -23.36
C GLY A 51 2.26 -62.36 -21.89
N SER A 52 3.33 -62.93 -21.30
CA SER A 52 3.35 -63.25 -19.85
C SER A 52 3.54 -62.03 -19.01
N GLN A 53 2.87 -61.95 -17.83
CA GLN A 53 3.04 -60.87 -16.89
C GLN A 53 4.38 -61.01 -16.13
N THR A 54 5.12 -59.91 -16.01
CA THR A 54 6.40 -59.87 -15.26
C THR A 54 6.18 -59.83 -13.73
N GLY A 55 4.99 -59.54 -13.26
CA GLY A 55 4.66 -59.24 -11.86
C GLY A 55 4.91 -57.81 -11.44
N ASN A 56 5.39 -56.97 -12.35
CA ASN A 56 5.61 -55.54 -12.15
C ASN A 56 4.43 -54.72 -12.68
N LEU A 57 4.22 -53.56 -12.13
CA LEU A 57 3.27 -52.55 -12.62
C LEU A 57 3.99 -51.47 -13.44
N LYS A 58 3.31 -51.01 -14.51
CA LYS A 58 3.76 -49.89 -15.30
C LYS A 58 2.64 -48.91 -15.60
N VAL A 59 2.97 -47.62 -15.71
CA VAL A 59 2.06 -46.60 -16.25
C VAL A 59 1.94 -46.80 -17.75
N SER A 60 0.73 -47.11 -18.23
CA SER A 60 0.46 -47.31 -19.66
C SER A 60 -0.06 -46.07 -20.37
N GLY A 61 -0.56 -45.10 -19.64
CA GLY A 61 -1.01 -43.83 -20.18
C GLY A 61 -1.39 -42.81 -19.12
N ILE A 62 -1.32 -41.55 -19.47
CA ILE A 62 -1.79 -40.44 -18.66
C ILE A 62 -2.70 -39.59 -19.53
N ALA A 63 -3.85 -39.20 -19.00
CA ALA A 63 -4.73 -38.21 -19.61
C ALA A 63 -4.83 -37.01 -18.67
N THR A 64 -4.71 -35.82 -19.21
CA THR A 64 -4.82 -34.56 -18.49
C THR A 64 -6.11 -33.85 -18.88
N THR A 65 -6.85 -33.34 -17.91
CA THR A 65 -8.08 -32.57 -18.11
C THR A 65 -7.99 -31.26 -17.32
N SER A 66 -8.13 -30.13 -18.01
CA SER A 66 -8.19 -28.82 -17.35
C SER A 66 -9.46 -28.72 -16.51
N VAL A 67 -9.35 -28.34 -15.23
CA VAL A 67 -10.49 -28.17 -14.34
C VAL A 67 -11.33 -26.96 -14.76
N ALA A 68 -10.71 -25.88 -15.21
CA ALA A 68 -11.38 -24.66 -15.62
C ALA A 68 -12.31 -24.85 -16.83
N THR A 69 -11.88 -25.64 -17.82
CA THR A 69 -12.62 -25.83 -19.08
C THR A 69 -13.32 -27.16 -19.18
N ASN A 70 -13.00 -28.12 -18.32
CA ASN A 70 -13.41 -29.52 -18.37
C ASN A 70 -13.07 -30.18 -19.73
N GLN A 71 -11.99 -29.74 -20.36
CA GLN A 71 -11.51 -30.27 -21.65
C GLN A 71 -10.18 -31.00 -21.45
N LYS A 72 -9.96 -32.06 -22.24
CA LYS A 72 -8.65 -32.72 -22.30
C LYS A 72 -7.60 -31.74 -22.83
N SER A 73 -6.42 -31.79 -22.23
CA SER A 73 -5.24 -31.02 -22.64
C SER A 73 -4.09 -31.95 -22.98
N GLU A 74 -3.15 -31.47 -23.80
CA GLU A 74 -1.93 -32.23 -24.18
C GLU A 74 -0.93 -32.35 -23.01
N GLY A 75 -1.18 -31.62 -21.92
CA GLY A 75 -0.38 -31.61 -20.68
C GLY A 75 -0.94 -30.61 -19.67
N ALA A 76 -0.29 -30.54 -18.51
CA ALA A 76 -0.54 -29.49 -17.53
C ALA A 76 0.47 -28.36 -17.75
N GLY A 77 -0.02 -27.15 -17.98
CA GLY A 77 0.81 -25.94 -18.13
C GLY A 77 0.43 -24.92 -17.07
N PHE A 78 1.42 -24.42 -16.34
CA PHE A 78 1.28 -23.34 -15.37
C PHE A 78 2.03 -22.14 -15.90
N GLU A 79 1.30 -21.08 -16.22
CA GLU A 79 1.88 -19.83 -16.71
C GLU A 79 1.86 -18.81 -15.59
N ASN A 80 3.04 -18.41 -15.15
CA ASN A 80 3.24 -17.35 -14.21
C ASN A 80 3.54 -16.07 -14.94
N THR A 81 2.89 -14.98 -14.55
CA THR A 81 3.08 -13.67 -15.16
C THR A 81 3.71 -12.71 -14.16
N GLU A 82 4.28 -11.62 -14.66
CA GLU A 82 4.68 -10.52 -13.79
C GLU A 82 3.43 -9.92 -13.13
N ALA A 83 3.48 -9.72 -11.82
CA ALA A 83 2.39 -9.07 -11.10
C ALA A 83 2.28 -7.61 -11.52
N ASP A 84 1.05 -7.08 -11.59
CA ASP A 84 0.82 -5.68 -11.90
C ASP A 84 1.51 -4.77 -10.88
N ALA A 85 2.20 -3.76 -11.41
CA ALA A 85 3.02 -2.84 -10.65
C ALA A 85 2.26 -1.56 -10.31
N GLU A 86 2.22 -1.25 -9.03
CA GLU A 86 1.55 -0.08 -8.48
C GLU A 86 2.55 0.95 -7.94
N SER A 87 2.09 2.13 -7.58
CA SER A 87 2.92 3.10 -6.88
C SER A 87 2.29 3.56 -5.57
N LEU A 88 3.14 3.83 -4.56
CA LEU A 88 2.74 4.48 -3.32
C LEU A 88 3.16 5.95 -3.37
N LYS A 89 2.19 6.87 -3.20
CA LYS A 89 2.43 8.31 -3.16
C LYS A 89 2.22 8.84 -1.74
N ILE A 90 3.25 9.49 -1.20
CA ILE A 90 3.21 10.15 0.10
C ILE A 90 3.28 11.65 -0.15
N THR A 91 2.26 12.40 0.27
CA THR A 91 2.15 13.83 0.02
C THR A 91 2.19 14.64 1.31
N LYS A 92 2.69 15.88 1.22
CA LYS A 92 2.77 16.81 2.34
C LYS A 92 2.01 18.09 2.07
N THR A 93 1.11 18.42 2.98
CA THR A 93 0.42 19.71 3.04
C THR A 93 0.72 20.41 4.37
N VAL A 94 0.81 21.71 4.34
CA VAL A 94 0.96 22.59 5.51
C VAL A 94 -0.14 23.64 5.45
N SER A 95 -0.86 23.85 6.56
CA SER A 95 -1.96 24.81 6.66
C SER A 95 -2.01 25.49 8.02
N GLY A 96 -2.83 26.53 8.14
CA GLY A 96 -2.96 27.34 9.34
C GLY A 96 -2.27 28.71 9.23
N SER A 97 -2.63 29.62 10.12
CA SER A 97 -2.19 31.04 10.07
C SER A 97 -0.72 31.25 10.43
N ALA A 98 -0.11 30.32 11.18
CA ALA A 98 1.30 30.34 11.56
C ALA A 98 2.17 29.42 10.68
N ALA A 99 1.57 28.63 9.81
CA ALA A 99 2.25 27.63 9.03
C ALA A 99 3.24 28.22 8.01
N ASN A 100 4.47 27.67 7.97
CA ASN A 100 5.49 28.05 7.01
C ASN A 100 5.62 26.96 5.92
N LYS A 101 5.24 27.28 4.70
CA LYS A 101 5.27 26.34 3.55
C LYS A 101 6.67 25.94 3.11
N ASN A 102 7.70 26.63 3.58
CA ASN A 102 9.10 26.31 3.28
C ASN A 102 9.71 25.32 4.29
N ASP A 103 8.98 24.98 5.36
CA ASP A 103 9.46 24.02 6.34
C ASP A 103 9.60 22.63 5.70
N GLU A 104 10.67 21.96 6.06
CA GLU A 104 11.01 20.64 5.57
C GLU A 104 10.75 19.59 6.66
N PHE A 105 9.87 18.64 6.38
CA PHE A 105 9.43 17.60 7.30
C PHE A 105 10.13 16.30 6.97
N THR A 106 10.54 15.57 8.01
CA THR A 106 11.25 14.30 7.84
C THR A 106 10.30 13.13 8.05
N PHE A 107 10.37 12.20 7.11
CA PHE A 107 9.55 10.99 7.08
C PHE A 107 10.42 9.75 7.05
N THR A 108 9.84 8.65 7.48
CA THR A 108 10.36 7.30 7.23
C THR A 108 9.28 6.45 6.60
N VAL A 109 9.68 5.55 5.70
CA VAL A 109 8.83 4.50 5.16
C VAL A 109 9.52 3.14 5.30
N VAL A 110 8.74 2.13 5.64
CA VAL A 110 9.11 0.72 5.57
C VAL A 110 8.08 0.04 4.68
N VAL A 111 8.54 -0.77 3.74
CA VAL A 111 7.68 -1.60 2.88
C VAL A 111 8.11 -3.05 3.04
N ASN A 112 7.16 -3.95 3.27
CA ASN A 112 7.39 -5.38 3.38
C ASN A 112 6.61 -6.13 2.29
N GLY A 113 6.99 -7.39 2.06
CA GLY A 113 6.35 -8.20 1.03
C GLY A 113 6.80 -7.82 -0.38
N ILE A 114 7.98 -7.23 -0.52
CA ILE A 114 8.60 -6.89 -1.81
C ILE A 114 9.88 -7.69 -2.01
N ASP A 115 10.31 -7.83 -3.26
CA ASP A 115 11.57 -8.48 -3.63
C ASP A 115 12.52 -7.46 -4.28
N GLY A 116 13.77 -7.45 -3.82
CA GLY A 116 14.80 -6.55 -4.34
C GLY A 116 14.66 -5.10 -3.88
N THR A 117 15.01 -4.18 -4.77
CA THR A 117 15.11 -2.73 -4.50
C THR A 117 14.26 -1.94 -5.49
N TYR A 118 13.46 -1.04 -4.97
CA TYR A 118 12.49 -0.26 -5.73
C TYR A 118 12.92 1.20 -5.86
N SER A 119 12.74 1.77 -7.05
CA SER A 119 13.07 3.15 -7.34
C SER A 119 12.01 4.12 -6.81
N THR A 120 12.44 5.35 -6.56
CA THR A 120 11.55 6.43 -6.17
C THR A 120 11.61 7.60 -7.15
N ASN A 121 10.78 8.62 -6.95
CA ASN A 121 10.86 9.87 -7.71
C ASN A 121 11.98 10.80 -7.20
N LYS A 122 12.68 10.45 -6.12
CA LYS A 122 13.87 11.18 -5.64
C LYS A 122 15.12 10.44 -6.10
N ALA A 123 16.04 11.19 -6.73
CA ALA A 123 17.33 10.63 -7.17
C ALA A 123 18.07 10.01 -5.96
N ASP A 124 18.72 8.89 -6.17
CA ASP A 124 19.55 8.18 -5.17
C ASP A 124 18.81 7.69 -3.91
N VAL A 125 17.47 7.71 -3.91
CA VAL A 125 16.65 7.15 -2.84
C VAL A 125 15.94 5.91 -3.36
N THR A 126 16.20 4.78 -2.71
CA THR A 126 15.58 3.49 -3.01
C THR A 126 14.92 2.89 -1.77
N VAL A 127 14.00 1.96 -1.98
CA VAL A 127 13.29 1.24 -0.93
C VAL A 127 13.60 -0.25 -1.06
N THR A 128 14.03 -0.86 0.04
CA THR A 128 14.33 -2.29 0.13
C THR A 128 13.41 -2.94 1.16
N ASN A 129 13.07 -4.21 0.97
CA ASN A 129 12.17 -4.98 1.83
C ASN A 129 12.57 -4.90 3.32
N GLY A 130 11.63 -4.46 4.15
CA GLY A 130 11.80 -4.37 5.60
C GLY A 130 12.77 -3.30 6.09
N GLU A 131 13.47 -2.60 5.19
CA GLU A 131 14.42 -1.54 5.55
C GLU A 131 13.73 -0.18 5.68
N LYS A 132 14.20 0.60 6.64
CA LYS A 132 13.72 1.96 6.86
C LYS A 132 14.38 2.93 5.88
N THR A 133 13.60 3.49 4.98
CA THR A 133 14.01 4.57 4.09
C THR A 133 13.57 5.92 4.66
N THR A 134 14.51 6.88 4.72
CA THR A 134 14.25 8.25 5.22
C THR A 134 14.26 9.24 4.06
N PHE A 135 13.30 10.18 4.07
CA PHE A 135 13.17 11.23 3.07
C PHE A 135 12.56 12.49 3.68
N THR A 136 12.60 13.60 2.94
CA THR A 136 12.02 14.87 3.37
C THR A 136 11.02 15.39 2.35
N LEU A 137 9.98 16.10 2.84
CA LEU A 137 8.98 16.79 2.02
C LEU A 137 8.68 18.18 2.57
N LYS A 138 8.48 19.14 1.67
CA LYS A 138 7.88 20.43 1.92
C LYS A 138 6.42 20.47 1.50
N HIS A 139 5.74 21.55 1.79
CA HIS A 139 4.36 21.76 1.34
C HIS A 139 4.23 21.60 -0.19
N GLY A 140 3.28 20.76 -0.61
CA GLY A 140 3.00 20.46 -2.01
C GLY A 140 3.90 19.41 -2.65
N GLU A 141 4.90 18.91 -1.93
CA GLU A 141 5.78 17.86 -2.47
C GLU A 141 5.20 16.47 -2.27
N THR A 142 5.66 15.55 -3.14
CA THR A 142 5.29 14.14 -3.15
C THR A 142 6.55 13.29 -3.17
N PHE A 143 6.56 12.25 -2.35
CA PHE A 143 7.48 11.11 -2.45
C PHE A 143 6.71 9.94 -3.06
N GLU A 144 7.24 9.36 -4.13
CA GLU A 144 6.61 8.25 -4.84
C GLU A 144 7.57 7.06 -4.91
N ILE A 145 7.09 5.90 -4.47
CA ILE A 145 7.76 4.61 -4.64
C ILE A 145 7.08 3.92 -5.82
N LYS A 146 7.85 3.46 -6.81
CA LYS A 146 7.35 2.95 -8.08
C LYS A 146 7.48 1.45 -8.16
N ASN A 147 6.58 0.86 -8.97
CA ASN A 147 6.61 -0.56 -9.33
C ASN A 147 6.48 -1.52 -8.13
N LEU A 148 5.75 -1.10 -7.10
CA LEU A 148 5.45 -1.97 -5.95
C LEU A 148 4.43 -3.04 -6.36
N PRO A 149 4.62 -4.30 -5.93
CA PRO A 149 3.62 -5.33 -6.15
C PRO A 149 2.38 -5.09 -5.30
N ALA A 150 1.22 -5.45 -5.82
CA ALA A 150 -0.01 -5.48 -5.04
C ALA A 150 0.14 -6.46 -3.86
N GLY A 151 -0.46 -6.12 -2.71
CA GLY A 151 -0.36 -6.91 -1.48
C GLY A 151 0.85 -6.59 -0.60
N ALA A 152 1.84 -5.81 -1.07
CA ALA A 152 2.91 -5.30 -0.23
C ALA A 152 2.32 -4.41 0.88
N ASP A 153 2.77 -4.57 2.11
CA ASP A 153 2.37 -3.71 3.22
C ASP A 153 3.37 -2.57 3.43
N TYR A 154 2.88 -1.45 3.93
CA TYR A 154 3.72 -0.30 4.23
C TYR A 154 3.37 0.36 5.55
N THR A 155 4.39 0.99 6.15
CA THR A 155 4.24 1.91 7.28
C THR A 155 5.00 3.19 6.99
N VAL A 156 4.32 4.33 7.07
CA VAL A 156 4.89 5.67 6.89
C VAL A 156 4.79 6.44 8.20
N ASN A 157 5.87 7.11 8.60
CA ASN A 157 5.87 7.94 9.80
C ASN A 157 6.45 9.32 9.49
N GLU A 158 5.79 10.38 9.94
CA GLU A 158 6.38 11.69 10.10
C GLU A 158 7.12 11.76 11.42
N ILE A 159 8.45 11.81 11.38
CA ILE A 159 9.30 11.75 12.59
C ILE A 159 9.69 13.12 13.12
N ASP A 160 9.54 14.18 12.32
CA ASP A 160 9.78 15.57 12.74
C ASP A 160 8.67 16.48 12.19
N SER A 161 7.72 16.84 13.04
CA SER A 161 6.58 17.73 12.72
C SER A 161 6.84 19.20 12.98
N LYS A 162 8.09 19.59 13.26
CA LYS A 162 8.55 20.99 13.47
C LYS A 162 7.78 21.78 14.55
N GLY A 163 7.12 21.09 15.49
CA GLY A 163 6.36 21.73 16.54
C GLY A 163 4.98 22.25 16.12
N TYR A 164 4.49 21.84 14.96
CA TYR A 164 3.12 22.14 14.52
C TYR A 164 2.09 21.58 15.49
N ASP A 165 0.99 22.31 15.67
CA ASP A 165 -0.08 21.98 16.64
C ASP A 165 -0.68 20.60 16.40
N THR A 166 -0.93 20.25 15.13
CA THR A 166 -1.62 19.02 14.73
C THR A 166 -1.00 18.44 13.47
N THR A 167 -0.84 17.13 13.45
CA THR A 167 -0.54 16.34 12.25
C THR A 167 -1.73 15.42 11.97
N ASN A 168 -2.34 15.59 10.81
CA ASN A 168 -3.39 14.72 10.30
C ASN A 168 -2.88 13.87 9.15
N VAL A 169 -3.36 12.64 9.05
CA VAL A 169 -3.04 11.74 7.95
C VAL A 169 -4.30 11.10 7.38
N SER A 170 -4.37 11.01 6.05
CA SER A 170 -5.39 10.29 5.28
C SER A 170 -4.71 9.21 4.44
N VAL A 171 -5.29 8.02 4.42
CA VAL A 171 -4.86 6.89 3.59
C VAL A 171 -5.91 6.66 2.52
N ASN A 172 -5.49 6.57 1.25
CA ASN A 172 -6.35 6.28 0.09
C ASN A 172 -7.60 7.18 -0.02
N GLY A 173 -7.48 8.44 0.43
CA GLY A 173 -8.58 9.40 0.39
C GLY A 173 -9.65 9.23 1.47
N GLU A 174 -9.44 8.35 2.45
CA GLU A 174 -10.30 8.22 3.62
C GLU A 174 -10.28 9.48 4.49
N ASN A 175 -11.18 9.56 5.46
CA ASN A 175 -11.21 10.68 6.40
C ASN A 175 -9.89 10.80 7.16
N ALA A 176 -9.34 12.01 7.19
CA ALA A 176 -8.10 12.26 7.89
C ALA A 176 -8.25 12.07 9.41
N VAL A 177 -7.27 11.44 10.01
CA VAL A 177 -7.18 11.23 11.46
C VAL A 177 -5.92 11.91 12.01
N GLU A 178 -5.97 12.36 13.26
CA GLU A 178 -4.80 12.92 13.93
C GLU A 178 -3.82 11.78 14.25
N SER A 179 -2.74 11.73 13.51
CA SER A 179 -1.67 10.73 13.66
C SER A 179 -0.42 11.18 12.91
N LYS A 180 0.74 10.73 13.41
CA LYS A 180 2.03 10.84 12.71
C LYS A 180 2.42 9.54 12.00
N SER A 181 1.61 8.49 12.13
CA SER A 181 1.84 7.17 11.54
C SER A 181 0.66 6.76 10.68
N ALA A 182 0.95 6.20 9.52
CA ALA A 182 0.00 5.57 8.62
C ALA A 182 0.52 4.21 8.18
N ASN A 183 -0.38 3.25 8.04
CA ASN A 183 -0.07 1.94 7.49
C ASN A 183 -1.16 1.52 6.52
N GLY A 184 -0.82 0.64 5.60
CA GLY A 184 -1.75 0.12 4.60
C GLY A 184 -1.13 -1.00 3.78
N ILE A 185 -1.89 -1.43 2.79
CA ILE A 185 -1.51 -2.44 1.80
C ILE A 185 -1.59 -1.79 0.42
N ILE A 186 -0.67 -2.15 -0.47
CA ILE A 186 -0.73 -1.74 -1.88
C ILE A 186 -1.87 -2.49 -2.55
N ASN A 187 -2.88 -1.74 -2.97
CA ASN A 187 -4.04 -2.27 -3.65
C ASN A 187 -3.84 -2.22 -5.16
N LEU A 188 -4.22 -3.29 -5.84
CA LEU A 188 -4.21 -3.40 -7.29
C LEU A 188 -5.26 -2.46 -7.91
N ASP A 189 -4.93 -1.84 -9.05
CA ASP A 189 -5.80 -0.93 -9.81
C ASP A 189 -6.38 0.22 -8.98
N ALA A 190 -5.66 0.66 -7.95
CA ALA A 190 -6.10 1.67 -7.01
C ALA A 190 -5.08 2.80 -6.84
N THR A 191 -5.57 3.94 -6.35
CA THR A 191 -4.69 5.04 -5.96
C THR A 191 -4.17 4.79 -4.55
N ASN A 192 -2.92 4.31 -4.43
CA ASN A 192 -2.28 4.08 -3.13
C ASN A 192 -1.63 5.39 -2.66
N THR A 193 -2.27 6.08 -1.73
CA THR A 193 -1.83 7.40 -1.23
C THR A 193 -1.81 7.50 0.29
N VAL A 194 -0.83 8.24 0.80
CA VAL A 194 -0.77 8.68 2.19
C VAL A 194 -0.58 10.19 2.20
N ALA A 195 -1.58 10.93 2.67
CA ALA A 195 -1.57 12.39 2.66
C ALA A 195 -1.43 12.95 4.08
N TYR A 196 -0.30 13.60 4.36
CA TYR A 196 -0.04 14.27 5.64
C TYR A 196 -0.37 15.76 5.55
N THR A 197 -1.09 16.26 6.55
CA THR A 197 -1.37 17.68 6.72
C THR A 197 -0.96 18.14 8.11
N ASN A 198 0.03 19.05 8.19
CA ASN A 198 0.37 19.71 9.44
C ASN A 198 -0.33 21.07 9.51
N ILE A 199 -0.90 21.34 10.67
CA ILE A 199 -1.67 22.55 10.97
C ILE A 199 -0.94 23.30 12.08
N ASP A 200 -0.69 24.59 11.87
CA ASP A 200 -0.13 25.50 12.87
C ASP A 200 -0.94 26.79 12.88
N THR A 201 -1.50 27.13 14.05
CA THR A 201 -2.38 28.28 14.19
C THR A 201 -1.89 29.20 15.29
N VAL A 202 -1.75 30.50 14.95
CA VAL A 202 -1.52 31.51 15.99
C VAL A 202 -2.82 31.67 16.77
N THR A 203 -2.83 31.29 18.04
CA THR A 203 -3.87 31.72 18.97
C THR A 203 -3.64 33.19 19.30
N PRO A 204 -4.49 34.15 18.87
CA PRO A 204 -4.33 35.52 19.25
C PRO A 204 -4.36 35.61 20.80
N PRO A 205 -3.41 36.27 21.43
CA PRO A 205 -3.46 36.44 22.88
C PRO A 205 -4.76 37.16 23.24
N THR A 206 -5.66 36.46 23.94
CA THR A 206 -6.97 36.93 24.35
C THR A 206 -6.92 38.12 25.33
N GLY A 207 -5.71 38.62 25.65
CA GLY A 207 -5.49 39.74 26.57
C GLY A 207 -5.30 41.14 25.94
N VAL A 208 -5.19 41.26 24.61
CA VAL A 208 -4.89 42.55 23.95
C VAL A 208 -6.14 43.45 23.79
N ILE A 209 -7.33 42.91 23.83
CA ILE A 209 -8.58 43.67 23.57
C ILE A 209 -8.95 44.61 24.71
N LEU A 210 -8.47 44.36 25.96
CA LEU A 210 -8.83 45.16 27.15
C LEU A 210 -8.07 46.50 27.26
N HIS A 211 -6.98 46.70 26.52
CA HIS A 211 -6.23 47.99 26.62
C HIS A 211 -6.79 49.11 25.73
N PHE A 212 -7.63 48.82 24.77
CA PHE A 212 -8.25 49.82 23.90
C PHE A 212 -9.63 50.31 24.40
N ALA A 213 -10.31 49.56 25.28
CA ALA A 213 -11.61 49.94 25.80
C ALA A 213 -11.58 51.27 26.59
N PRO A 214 -10.59 51.56 27.44
CA PRO A 214 -10.53 52.86 28.15
C PRO A 214 -10.24 54.03 27.21
N VAL A 215 -9.48 53.80 26.14
CA VAL A 215 -9.14 54.88 25.14
C VAL A 215 -10.37 55.21 24.30
N LEU A 216 -11.16 54.24 23.86
CA LEU A 216 -12.41 54.47 23.13
C LEU A 216 -13.44 55.19 23.97
N LEU A 217 -13.57 54.87 25.29
CA LEU A 217 -14.47 55.55 26.21
C LEU A 217 -14.00 57.01 26.47
N ALA A 218 -12.71 57.25 26.55
CA ALA A 218 -12.15 58.63 26.68
C ALA A 218 -12.44 59.48 25.46
N PHE A 219 -12.35 58.95 24.24
CA PHE A 219 -12.72 59.62 23.01
C PHE A 219 -14.23 59.90 22.94
N ALA A 220 -15.07 59.00 23.32
CA ALA A 220 -16.52 59.19 23.36
C ALA A 220 -16.93 60.28 24.37
N ALA A 221 -16.31 60.34 25.51
CA ALA A 221 -16.54 61.36 26.54
C ALA A 221 -16.05 62.76 26.09
N ALA A 222 -14.91 62.85 25.40
CA ALA A 222 -14.38 64.10 24.84
C ALA A 222 -15.29 64.66 23.70
N PHE A 223 -15.77 63.80 22.81
CA PHE A 223 -16.70 64.21 21.78
C PHE A 223 -18.10 64.58 22.27
N GLY A 224 -18.63 63.83 23.26
CA GLY A 224 -19.89 64.13 23.94
C GLY A 224 -19.85 65.45 24.70
N GLY A 225 -18.73 65.75 25.41
CA GLY A 225 -18.51 66.99 26.13
C GLY A 225 -18.42 68.21 25.18
N CYS A 226 -17.77 68.08 24.04
CA CYS A 226 -17.69 69.14 23.03
C CYS A 226 -19.06 69.50 22.43
N LEU A 227 -19.91 68.55 22.13
CA LEU A 227 -21.23 68.75 21.60
C LEU A 227 -22.16 69.46 22.58
N VAL A 228 -22.08 69.22 23.88
CA VAL A 228 -22.85 69.87 24.93
C VAL A 228 -22.36 71.30 25.13
N PHE A 229 -21.05 71.58 25.03
CA PHE A 229 -20.52 72.92 25.17
C PHE A 229 -20.88 73.84 24.01
N PHE A 230 -20.90 73.37 22.80
CA PHE A 230 -21.31 74.16 21.62
C PHE A 230 -22.85 74.41 21.58
N ARG A 231 -23.68 73.56 22.16
CA ARG A 231 -25.13 73.78 22.23
C ARG A 231 -25.53 74.86 23.28
N ARG A 232 -24.69 75.07 24.31
CA ARG A 232 -24.97 76.12 25.36
C ARG A 232 -24.58 77.56 24.92
N LYS A 233 -23.86 77.79 23.83
CA LYS A 233 -23.49 79.12 23.34
C LYS A 233 -24.42 79.70 22.28
N ARG A 234 -25.59 79.10 22.04
CA ARG A 234 -26.61 79.58 21.12
C ARG A 234 -27.93 79.90 21.86
N ILE A 235 -27.88 80.70 22.91
CA ILE A 235 -29.01 81.42 23.47
C ILE A 235 -28.56 82.85 23.73
#